data_29ea281eae0ee29f01e05e87a577c0a6
#
_entry.id   29ea281eae0ee29f01e05e87a577c0a6
#
_cell.length_a   1.000
_cell.length_b   1.000
_cell.length_c   1.000
_cell.angle_alpha   90.00
_cell.angle_beta   90.00
_cell.angle_gamma   90.00
#
_symmetry.space_group_name_H-M   'P 1'
#
loop_
_entity.id
_entity.type
_entity.pdbx_description
1 polymer ?
#
loop_
_entity_poly.entity_id
_entity_poly.type
_entity_poly.pdbx_seq_one_letter_code
_entity_poly.pdbx_strand_id
1 'polypeptide(L)'
;MSQRDLSEVEPEGTSQLPAASKAIFIEKVRQSNQACQAGHYAKAVALYSDALQLDPTNHILYSNRSAAYVKMGQFTQALQDATKARELNPNWPKAHYRQGVALQCLGRHGDALAVFSSGLAQDPKSTHLLSGLVEASLKSPLRDALEPTFKQLQAMRLDSCAFVIISVVGQELLGAGQYSPAVVVLESALKIGTCSLKLRGSVFSALSSAYWALNSLDKAINYMQQDLTVAKSLGDTSGECRAHGNLGSAYFSKGSYREALTSHRYQLVLAMKCKDTQAAASALTSLGHVYTAIGDYPNALASHKQCVQLVKQMGDRLQEAREIGNVGAVYLAMGEFESAVDCHTQHLRLARRLGNAVEEARAYSNLGSSHHYRRNFSQAIIYHENVLKIAQELGDKAVEARAFAGLGHAARCAGDYHQAKKWHEKQLEVALCMKDRLGEGRACSNLGIVYQLLGEHDAALKLHQAHLSIARALNDKAGMGRAYGNIGNAHSAMAYYEQAIKYHKQELMISKEVKDRSSEASTHGNLAVAYQALGAHEMALFHYRAHLNIARELKDTAGEACALLNLGNCHSSRAEFAQAVPYYENYLMLSQV
;
A
#
# COMPACT_ATOMS: atom_id res chain seq x y z
N MET A 1 16.23 41.30 0.84
CA MET A 1 15.43 41.65 -0.36
C MET A 1 16.05 42.91 -0.95
N SER A 2 16.66 42.82 -2.14
CA SER A 2 17.26 43.99 -2.79
C SER A 2 16.18 44.86 -3.44
N GLN A 3 16.44 46.15 -3.51
CA GLN A 3 15.54 47.14 -4.13
C GLN A 3 15.19 46.87 -5.62
N ARG A 4 15.87 45.94 -6.28
CA ARG A 4 15.65 45.53 -7.68
C ARG A 4 14.43 44.59 -7.88
N ASP A 5 13.90 43.97 -6.85
CA ASP A 5 12.81 42.98 -6.98
C ASP A 5 11.40 43.56 -7.18
N LEU A 6 11.24 44.86 -7.06
CA LEU A 6 9.96 45.57 -7.15
C LEU A 6 9.77 46.43 -8.41
N SER A 7 10.75 46.48 -9.32
CA SER A 7 10.77 47.48 -10.42
C SER A 7 10.38 46.97 -11.82
N GLU A 8 10.14 45.65 -11.99
CA GLU A 8 9.79 45.13 -13.32
C GLU A 8 8.28 44.87 -13.43
N VAL A 9 7.50 45.89 -13.64
CA VAL A 9 6.15 45.77 -14.19
C VAL A 9 6.18 46.36 -15.59
N GLU A 10 6.64 45.61 -16.57
CA GLU A 10 6.23 45.85 -17.94
C GLU A 10 4.83 45.28 -18.17
N PRO A 11 3.94 46.03 -18.82
CA PRO A 11 2.53 45.62 -18.95
C PRO A 11 2.34 44.61 -20.10
N GLU A 12 2.80 43.41 -19.94
CA GLU A 12 2.41 42.30 -20.80
C GLU A 12 0.98 41.84 -20.42
N GLY A 13 -0.02 42.31 -21.12
CA GLY A 13 -1.42 41.91 -20.91
C GLY A 13 -2.46 43.03 -21.05
N THR A 14 -2.04 44.27 -21.08
CA THR A 14 -2.96 45.42 -21.14
C THR A 14 -3.57 45.70 -22.53
N SER A 15 -3.42 44.81 -23.50
CA SER A 15 -3.90 45.02 -24.88
C SER A 15 -5.43 45.01 -25.06
N GLN A 16 -6.19 44.58 -24.03
CA GLN A 16 -7.66 44.45 -24.08
C GLN A 16 -8.41 45.54 -23.31
N LEU A 17 -7.75 46.39 -22.52
CA LEU A 17 -8.42 47.44 -21.75
C LEU A 17 -8.62 48.74 -22.57
N PRO A 18 -9.75 49.45 -22.39
CA PRO A 18 -9.95 50.79 -22.96
C PRO A 18 -8.86 51.75 -22.49
N ALA A 19 -8.45 52.71 -23.33
CA ALA A 19 -7.32 53.61 -23.06
C ALA A 19 -7.44 54.35 -21.71
N ALA A 20 -8.64 54.78 -21.32
CA ALA A 20 -8.90 55.42 -20.02
C ALA A 20 -8.69 54.48 -18.82
N SER A 21 -9.16 53.24 -18.93
CA SER A 21 -8.99 52.20 -17.89
C SER A 21 -7.52 51.77 -17.76
N LYS A 22 -6.78 51.79 -18.87
CA LYS A 22 -5.35 51.49 -18.91
C LYS A 22 -4.52 52.49 -18.12
N ALA A 23 -4.81 53.81 -18.27
CA ALA A 23 -4.13 54.85 -17.52
C ALA A 23 -4.37 54.74 -16.00
N ILE A 24 -5.61 54.46 -15.61
CA ILE A 24 -5.98 54.23 -14.19
C ILE A 24 -5.27 53.00 -13.64
N PHE A 25 -5.23 51.89 -14.40
CA PHE A 25 -4.52 50.69 -14.02
C PHE A 25 -3.03 50.95 -13.76
N ILE A 26 -2.33 51.58 -14.70
CA ILE A 26 -0.89 51.86 -14.58
C ILE A 26 -0.62 52.76 -13.36
N GLU A 27 -1.44 53.78 -13.12
CA GLU A 27 -1.28 54.64 -11.96
C GLU A 27 -1.52 53.91 -10.64
N LYS A 28 -2.54 53.07 -10.55
CA LYS A 28 -2.80 52.24 -9.36
C LYS A 28 -1.64 51.28 -9.08
N VAL A 29 -1.08 50.65 -10.11
CA VAL A 29 0.09 49.75 -9.98
C VAL A 29 1.32 50.55 -9.51
N ARG A 30 1.56 51.75 -10.05
CA ARG A 30 2.67 52.61 -9.63
C ARG A 30 2.53 52.99 -8.14
N GLN A 31 1.33 53.41 -7.72
CA GLN A 31 1.05 53.80 -6.32
C GLN A 31 1.17 52.59 -5.38
N SER A 32 0.73 51.41 -5.79
CA SER A 32 0.84 50.19 -4.97
C SER A 32 2.30 49.80 -4.76
N ASN A 33 3.14 49.89 -5.80
CA ASN A 33 4.57 49.62 -5.70
C ASN A 33 5.27 50.62 -4.79
N GLN A 34 4.94 51.93 -4.90
CA GLN A 34 5.46 52.97 -4.02
C GLN A 34 5.06 52.77 -2.56
N ALA A 35 3.79 52.45 -2.29
CA ALA A 35 3.30 52.13 -0.94
C ALA A 35 4.02 50.92 -0.35
N CYS A 36 4.27 49.89 -1.13
CA CYS A 36 5.00 48.69 -0.72
C CYS A 36 6.48 49.02 -0.39
N GLN A 37 7.14 49.84 -1.21
CA GLN A 37 8.51 50.29 -0.95
C GLN A 37 8.63 51.19 0.30
N ALA A 38 7.60 52.01 0.57
CA ALA A 38 7.51 52.83 1.78
C ALA A 38 7.14 52.05 3.04
N GLY A 39 6.88 50.73 2.96
CA GLY A 39 6.50 49.90 4.09
C GLY A 39 5.01 49.97 4.46
N HIS A 40 4.18 50.68 3.70
CA HIS A 40 2.75 50.80 3.92
C HIS A 40 1.98 49.62 3.28
N TYR A 41 2.23 48.41 3.79
CA TYR A 41 1.75 47.16 3.19
C TYR A 41 0.21 47.05 3.10
N ALA A 42 -0.52 47.53 4.10
CA ALA A 42 -1.99 47.53 4.08
C ALA A 42 -2.55 48.38 2.93
N LYS A 43 -1.97 49.58 2.71
CA LYS A 43 -2.32 50.47 1.60
C LYS A 43 -1.94 49.84 0.25
N ALA A 44 -0.77 49.19 0.18
CA ALA A 44 -0.33 48.48 -1.02
C ALA A 44 -1.29 47.36 -1.41
N VAL A 45 -1.73 46.55 -0.45
CA VAL A 45 -2.72 45.43 -0.65
C VAL A 45 -4.04 45.98 -1.19
N ALA A 46 -4.57 47.09 -0.63
CA ALA A 46 -5.80 47.69 -1.12
C ALA A 46 -5.66 48.17 -2.59
N LEU A 47 -4.57 48.84 -2.91
CA LEU A 47 -4.31 49.32 -4.27
C LEU A 47 -4.06 48.21 -5.28
N TYR A 48 -3.36 47.11 -4.89
CA TYR A 48 -3.23 45.91 -5.72
C TYR A 48 -4.59 45.21 -5.93
N SER A 49 -5.46 45.20 -4.92
CA SER A 49 -6.80 44.61 -5.04
C SER A 49 -7.68 45.40 -6.01
N ASP A 50 -7.61 46.76 -5.97
CA ASP A 50 -8.30 47.60 -6.93
C ASP A 50 -7.76 47.41 -8.36
N ALA A 51 -6.43 47.28 -8.53
CA ALA A 51 -5.83 47.01 -9.83
C ALA A 51 -6.25 45.62 -10.38
N LEU A 52 -6.37 44.62 -9.53
CA LEU A 52 -6.83 43.28 -9.89
C LEU A 52 -8.33 43.20 -10.26
N GLN A 53 -9.16 44.17 -9.81
CA GLN A 53 -10.53 44.31 -10.32
C GLN A 53 -10.56 44.75 -11.79
N LEU A 54 -9.54 45.51 -12.23
CA LEU A 54 -9.42 45.93 -13.61
C LEU A 54 -8.78 44.87 -14.51
N ASP A 55 -7.81 44.10 -13.99
CA ASP A 55 -7.16 42.99 -14.67
C ASP A 55 -7.01 41.77 -13.74
N PRO A 56 -8.05 40.88 -13.66
CA PRO A 56 -8.03 39.68 -12.82
C PRO A 56 -7.05 38.61 -13.25
N THR A 57 -6.44 38.72 -14.45
CA THR A 57 -5.52 37.73 -15.02
C THR A 57 -4.07 38.05 -14.81
N ASN A 58 -3.76 39.15 -14.14
CA ASN A 58 -2.39 39.65 -13.96
C ASN A 58 -1.65 38.91 -12.85
N HIS A 59 -0.86 37.92 -13.23
CA HIS A 59 -0.08 37.09 -12.30
C HIS A 59 0.97 37.90 -11.50
N ILE A 60 1.48 39.01 -12.04
CA ILE A 60 2.48 39.85 -11.36
C ILE A 60 1.85 40.57 -10.15
N LEU A 61 0.62 41.07 -10.29
CA LEU A 61 -0.09 41.74 -9.20
C LEU A 61 -0.41 40.78 -8.05
N TYR A 62 -0.85 39.57 -8.35
CA TYR A 62 -1.03 38.54 -7.33
C TYR A 62 0.29 38.23 -6.60
N SER A 63 1.39 38.09 -7.32
CA SER A 63 2.72 37.87 -6.73
C SER A 63 3.17 39.01 -5.82
N ASN A 64 2.96 40.28 -6.23
CA ASN A 64 3.32 41.45 -5.44
C ASN A 64 2.41 41.59 -4.20
N ARG A 65 1.10 41.36 -4.34
CA ARG A 65 0.15 41.36 -3.21
C ARG A 65 0.48 40.25 -2.21
N SER A 66 0.83 39.06 -2.69
CA SER A 66 1.33 37.96 -1.83
C SER A 66 2.54 38.39 -1.01
N ALA A 67 3.51 39.10 -1.61
CA ALA A 67 4.67 39.60 -0.88
C ALA A 67 4.30 40.60 0.23
N ALA A 68 3.34 41.48 -0.04
CA ALA A 68 2.81 42.42 0.95
C ALA A 68 2.10 41.71 2.09
N TYR A 69 1.28 40.68 1.81
CA TYR A 69 0.65 39.84 2.81
C TYR A 69 1.64 39.11 3.72
N VAL A 70 2.75 38.58 3.16
CA VAL A 70 3.83 37.98 3.96
C VAL A 70 4.41 38.98 4.95
N LYS A 71 4.62 40.24 4.53
CA LYS A 71 5.12 41.31 5.41
C LYS A 71 4.14 41.71 6.50
N MET A 72 2.85 41.53 6.27
CA MET A 72 1.78 41.76 7.25
C MET A 72 1.52 40.56 8.18
N GLY A 73 2.20 39.43 7.99
CA GLY A 73 1.94 38.19 8.74
C GLY A 73 0.69 37.43 8.32
N GLN A 74 0.06 37.84 7.20
CA GLN A 74 -1.18 37.19 6.68
C GLN A 74 -0.80 36.08 5.69
N PHE A 75 -0.24 34.98 6.21
CA PHE A 75 0.39 33.92 5.41
C PHE A 75 -0.59 33.10 4.58
N THR A 76 -1.83 32.93 5.04
CA THR A 76 -2.87 32.21 4.29
C THR A 76 -3.30 32.97 3.04
N GLN A 77 -3.53 34.27 3.14
CA GLN A 77 -3.83 35.12 1.98
C GLN A 77 -2.63 35.20 1.03
N ALA A 78 -1.42 35.29 1.58
CA ALA A 78 -0.20 35.25 0.80
C ALA A 78 -0.07 33.97 -0.04
N LEU A 79 -0.40 32.81 0.56
CA LEU A 79 -0.40 31.52 -0.12
C LEU A 79 -1.47 31.45 -1.22
N GLN A 80 -2.67 31.95 -0.96
CA GLN A 80 -3.75 31.99 -1.98
C GLN A 80 -3.33 32.80 -3.21
N ASP A 81 -2.81 34.00 -2.98
CA ASP A 81 -2.34 34.87 -4.08
C ASP A 81 -1.16 34.27 -4.83
N ALA A 82 -0.17 33.71 -4.13
CA ALA A 82 0.97 33.05 -4.77
C ALA A 82 0.54 31.82 -5.59
N THR A 83 -0.44 31.05 -5.10
CA THR A 83 -1.02 29.93 -5.83
C THR A 83 -1.72 30.41 -7.08
N LYS A 84 -2.51 31.50 -6.98
CA LYS A 84 -3.18 32.10 -8.15
C LYS A 84 -2.19 32.64 -9.18
N ALA A 85 -1.12 33.28 -8.74
CA ALA A 85 -0.04 33.72 -9.63
C ALA A 85 0.60 32.56 -10.39
N ARG A 86 0.82 31.43 -9.73
CA ARG A 86 1.36 30.21 -10.35
C ARG A 86 0.36 29.53 -11.29
N GLU A 87 -0.94 29.51 -10.97
CA GLU A 87 -1.97 28.98 -11.87
C GLU A 87 -2.05 29.78 -13.18
N LEU A 88 -1.93 31.12 -13.09
CA LEU A 88 -1.95 32.01 -14.25
C LEU A 88 -0.70 31.91 -15.10
N ASN A 89 0.47 31.72 -14.47
CA ASN A 89 1.74 31.54 -15.17
C ASN A 89 2.58 30.43 -14.48
N PRO A 90 2.36 29.14 -14.85
CA PRO A 90 3.03 28.00 -14.21
C PRO A 90 4.56 27.96 -14.41
N ASN A 91 5.07 28.60 -15.46
CA ASN A 91 6.51 28.59 -15.79
C ASN A 91 7.27 29.76 -15.18
N TRP A 92 6.61 30.62 -14.42
CA TRP A 92 7.24 31.82 -13.87
C TRP A 92 7.94 31.54 -12.53
N PRO A 93 9.29 31.63 -12.45
CA PRO A 93 10.06 31.29 -11.26
C PRO A 93 9.69 32.11 -10.01
N LYS A 94 9.35 33.40 -10.17
CA LYS A 94 8.95 34.26 -9.05
C LYS A 94 7.66 33.77 -8.36
N ALA A 95 6.70 33.22 -9.09
CA ALA A 95 5.48 32.67 -8.49
C ALA A 95 5.79 31.49 -7.55
N HIS A 96 6.68 30.57 -7.98
CA HIS A 96 7.16 29.47 -7.15
C HIS A 96 7.90 29.99 -5.91
N TYR A 97 8.75 31.00 -6.06
CA TYR A 97 9.44 31.61 -4.93
C TYR A 97 8.45 32.18 -3.89
N ARG A 98 7.44 32.95 -4.33
CA ARG A 98 6.42 33.52 -3.44
C ARG A 98 5.61 32.46 -2.73
N GLN A 99 5.21 31.42 -3.45
CA GLN A 99 4.47 30.29 -2.87
C GLN A 99 5.33 29.54 -1.85
N GLY A 100 6.59 29.26 -2.15
CA GLY A 100 7.53 28.61 -1.25
C GLY A 100 7.73 29.39 0.06
N VAL A 101 7.92 30.73 -0.05
CA VAL A 101 8.05 31.61 1.13
C VAL A 101 6.77 31.60 1.98
N ALA A 102 5.58 31.68 1.37
CA ALA A 102 4.32 31.64 2.11
C ALA A 102 4.12 30.31 2.84
N LEU A 103 4.43 29.17 2.19
CA LEU A 103 4.38 27.83 2.80
C LEU A 103 5.40 27.68 3.94
N GLN A 104 6.60 28.22 3.80
CA GLN A 104 7.61 28.23 4.85
C GLN A 104 7.13 29.01 6.08
N CYS A 105 6.52 30.17 5.90
CA CYS A 105 5.95 30.97 6.98
C CYS A 105 4.78 30.28 7.68
N LEU A 106 4.06 29.40 6.98
CA LEU A 106 2.99 28.57 7.54
C LEU A 106 3.50 27.29 8.24
N GLY A 107 4.82 27.06 8.26
CA GLY A 107 5.41 25.83 8.83
C GLY A 107 5.24 24.58 7.97
N ARG A 108 4.72 24.70 6.74
CA ARG A 108 4.55 23.61 5.77
C ARG A 108 5.85 23.36 5.01
N HIS A 109 6.87 22.89 5.73
CA HIS A 109 8.24 22.80 5.21
C HIS A 109 8.38 21.87 4.01
N GLY A 110 7.78 20.67 4.05
CA GLY A 110 7.85 19.72 2.93
C GLY A 110 7.26 20.28 1.63
N ASP A 111 6.11 20.94 1.73
CA ASP A 111 5.46 21.58 0.57
C ASP A 111 6.29 22.78 0.05
N ALA A 112 6.90 23.55 0.94
CA ALA A 112 7.78 24.66 0.55
C ALA A 112 8.99 24.14 -0.25
N LEU A 113 9.64 23.07 0.21
CA LEU A 113 10.77 22.44 -0.49
C LEU A 113 10.36 21.91 -1.88
N ALA A 114 9.17 21.30 -1.98
CA ALA A 114 8.62 20.83 -3.24
C ALA A 114 8.38 21.98 -4.24
N VAL A 115 7.85 23.11 -3.77
CA VAL A 115 7.57 24.29 -4.61
C VAL A 115 8.84 24.98 -5.06
N PHE A 116 9.84 25.19 -4.17
CA PHE A 116 11.14 25.75 -4.56
C PHE A 116 11.84 24.86 -5.59
N SER A 117 11.82 23.54 -5.40
CA SER A 117 12.41 22.58 -6.34
C SER A 117 11.69 22.61 -7.70
N SER A 118 10.36 22.71 -7.71
CA SER A 118 9.58 22.87 -8.94
C SER A 118 9.93 24.16 -9.69
N GLY A 119 10.19 25.25 -8.98
CA GLY A 119 10.65 26.51 -9.55
C GLY A 119 12.06 26.38 -10.15
N LEU A 120 12.98 25.69 -9.47
CA LEU A 120 14.33 25.41 -9.98
C LEU A 120 14.31 24.49 -11.21
N ALA A 121 13.31 23.63 -11.36
CA ALA A 121 13.12 22.86 -12.57
C ALA A 121 12.75 23.71 -13.79
N GLN A 122 12.18 24.91 -13.58
CA GLN A 122 11.91 25.89 -14.65
C GLN A 122 13.12 26.80 -14.92
N ASP A 123 13.81 27.25 -13.87
CA ASP A 123 15.02 28.07 -13.96
C ASP A 123 16.12 27.50 -13.03
N PRO A 124 16.94 26.56 -13.52
CA PRO A 124 17.99 25.92 -12.72
C PRO A 124 19.11 26.87 -12.27
N LYS A 125 19.21 28.06 -12.87
CA LYS A 125 20.25 29.08 -12.57
C LYS A 125 19.77 30.12 -11.57
N SER A 126 18.52 30.08 -11.13
CA SER A 126 17.96 31.04 -10.19
C SER A 126 18.60 30.90 -8.78
N THR A 127 19.48 31.85 -8.47
CA THR A 127 20.13 31.93 -7.15
C THR A 127 19.12 32.17 -6.02
N HIS A 128 18.05 32.92 -6.30
CA HIS A 128 17.00 33.22 -5.33
C HIS A 128 16.20 31.97 -4.94
N LEU A 129 15.83 31.13 -5.92
CA LEU A 129 15.14 29.87 -5.64
C LEU A 129 16.05 28.88 -4.92
N LEU A 130 17.33 28.80 -5.30
CA LEU A 130 18.30 27.92 -4.66
C LEU A 130 18.56 28.34 -3.21
N SER A 131 18.78 29.64 -2.94
CA SER A 131 18.92 30.13 -1.57
C SER A 131 17.65 29.94 -0.75
N GLY A 132 16.47 30.13 -1.35
CA GLY A 132 15.19 29.87 -0.70
C GLY A 132 15.02 28.40 -0.33
N LEU A 133 15.41 27.47 -1.21
CA LEU A 133 15.39 26.03 -0.94
C LEU A 133 16.31 25.65 0.23
N VAL A 134 17.56 26.15 0.22
CA VAL A 134 18.53 25.88 1.29
C VAL A 134 18.05 26.47 2.63
N GLU A 135 17.57 27.72 2.62
CA GLU A 135 17.04 28.37 3.82
C GLU A 135 15.81 27.62 4.38
N ALA A 136 14.88 27.19 3.52
CA ALA A 136 13.72 26.40 3.92
C ALA A 136 14.14 25.06 4.50
N SER A 137 15.14 24.41 3.92
CA SER A 137 15.71 23.13 4.41
C SER A 137 16.28 23.27 5.81
N LEU A 138 17.05 24.34 6.07
CA LEU A 138 17.68 24.61 7.37
C LEU A 138 16.67 25.06 8.44
N LYS A 139 15.50 25.52 8.07
CA LYS A 139 14.38 25.83 8.98
C LYS A 139 13.42 24.66 9.20
N SER A 140 13.59 23.60 8.44
CA SER A 140 12.77 22.39 8.53
C SER A 140 13.30 21.42 9.63
N PRO A 141 12.50 20.40 10.01
CA PRO A 141 12.99 19.32 10.90
C PRO A 141 14.17 18.52 10.32
N LEU A 142 14.52 18.70 9.04
CA LEU A 142 15.64 18.04 8.37
C LEU A 142 16.98 18.75 8.60
N ARG A 143 17.01 19.83 9.36
CA ARG A 143 18.19 20.68 9.57
C ARG A 143 19.41 19.87 9.98
N ASP A 144 19.25 19.00 11.00
CA ASP A 144 20.38 18.27 11.61
C ASP A 144 21.04 17.29 10.61
N ALA A 145 20.28 16.76 9.68
CA ALA A 145 20.78 15.90 8.60
C ALA A 145 21.38 16.70 7.44
N LEU A 146 20.76 17.82 7.07
CA LEU A 146 21.12 18.60 5.87
C LEU A 146 22.26 19.59 6.10
N GLU A 147 22.38 20.17 7.29
CA GLU A 147 23.40 21.19 7.58
C GLU A 147 24.84 20.66 7.40
N PRO A 148 25.22 19.47 7.90
CA PRO A 148 26.54 18.90 7.65
C PRO A 148 26.80 18.62 6.17
N THR A 149 25.77 18.12 5.47
CA THR A 149 25.86 17.79 4.04
C THR A 149 26.05 19.05 3.18
N PHE A 150 25.33 20.15 3.48
CA PHE A 150 25.53 21.41 2.78
C PHE A 150 26.92 22.01 3.01
N LYS A 151 27.49 21.88 4.22
CA LYS A 151 28.88 22.30 4.49
C LYS A 151 29.89 21.48 3.66
N GLN A 152 29.66 20.17 3.51
CA GLN A 152 30.49 19.33 2.65
C GLN A 152 30.36 19.72 1.17
N LEU A 153 29.13 19.95 0.68
CA LEU A 153 28.90 20.41 -0.70
C LEU A 153 29.58 21.75 -0.97
N GLN A 154 29.56 22.67 -0.03
CA GLN A 154 30.26 23.96 -0.12
C GLN A 154 31.78 23.76 -0.21
N ALA A 155 32.35 22.87 0.61
CA ALA A 155 33.79 22.54 0.54
C ALA A 155 34.17 21.92 -0.81
N MET A 156 33.24 21.18 -1.44
CA MET A 156 33.42 20.57 -2.76
C MET A 156 33.05 21.50 -3.92
N ARG A 157 32.63 22.75 -3.66
CA ARG A 157 32.13 23.72 -4.65
C ARG A 157 30.94 23.21 -5.47
N LEU A 158 30.08 22.43 -4.85
CA LEU A 158 28.85 21.87 -5.44
C LEU A 158 27.57 22.57 -4.92
N ASP A 159 27.72 23.55 -4.05
CA ASP A 159 26.66 24.34 -3.41
C ASP A 159 25.84 25.21 -4.39
N SER A 160 26.36 25.44 -5.61
CA SER A 160 25.64 26.11 -6.69
C SER A 160 24.97 25.14 -7.69
N CYS A 161 25.17 23.84 -7.53
CA CYS A 161 24.58 22.84 -8.41
C CYS A 161 23.16 22.47 -7.97
N ALA A 162 22.15 23.03 -8.62
CA ALA A 162 20.75 22.81 -8.28
C ALA A 162 20.36 21.31 -8.27
N PHE A 163 20.85 20.54 -9.26
CA PHE A 163 20.59 19.09 -9.30
C PHE A 163 21.05 18.38 -8.03
N VAL A 164 22.27 18.65 -7.58
CA VAL A 164 22.86 17.97 -6.42
C VAL A 164 22.10 18.33 -5.13
N ILE A 165 21.85 19.63 -4.93
CA ILE A 165 21.14 20.11 -3.73
C ILE A 165 19.73 19.55 -3.68
N ILE A 166 18.97 19.60 -4.78
CA ILE A 166 17.61 19.05 -4.85
C ILE A 166 17.63 17.54 -4.62
N SER A 167 18.60 16.82 -5.20
CA SER A 167 18.71 15.37 -5.01
C SER A 167 18.96 14.99 -3.54
N VAL A 168 19.83 15.73 -2.85
CA VAL A 168 20.11 15.53 -1.42
C VAL A 168 18.88 15.84 -0.58
N VAL A 169 18.21 16.96 -0.81
CA VAL A 169 16.98 17.33 -0.09
C VAL A 169 15.88 16.27 -0.30
N GLY A 170 15.74 15.76 -1.54
CA GLY A 170 14.76 14.72 -1.86
C GLY A 170 15.05 13.40 -1.15
N GLN A 171 16.31 13.01 -1.03
CA GLN A 171 16.72 11.81 -0.30
C GLN A 171 16.46 11.94 1.20
N GLU A 172 16.73 13.10 1.79
CA GLU A 172 16.45 13.34 3.21
C GLU A 172 14.94 13.39 3.51
N LEU A 173 14.13 13.97 2.62
CA LEU A 173 12.67 13.91 2.72
C LEU A 173 12.17 12.46 2.69
N LEU A 174 12.75 11.63 1.81
CA LEU A 174 12.44 10.20 1.73
C LEU A 174 12.80 9.48 3.05
N GLY A 175 13.98 9.73 3.59
CA GLY A 175 14.44 9.18 4.87
C GLY A 175 13.57 9.60 6.06
N ALA A 176 13.02 10.81 6.01
CA ALA A 176 12.08 11.33 7.01
C ALA A 176 10.62 10.85 6.82
N GLY A 177 10.34 9.99 5.85
CA GLY A 177 9.01 9.46 5.57
C GLY A 177 8.05 10.45 4.88
N GLN A 178 8.56 11.59 4.42
CA GLN A 178 7.77 12.60 3.69
C GLN A 178 7.75 12.28 2.19
N TYR A 179 7.08 11.19 1.82
CA TYR A 179 7.14 10.61 0.47
C TYR A 179 6.55 11.52 -0.61
N SER A 180 5.43 12.19 -0.34
CA SER A 180 4.75 13.04 -1.32
C SER A 180 5.60 14.26 -1.73
N PRO A 181 6.16 15.06 -0.81
CA PRO A 181 7.12 16.11 -1.16
C PRO A 181 8.40 15.56 -1.80
N ALA A 182 8.92 14.41 -1.31
CA ALA A 182 10.13 13.80 -1.85
C ALA A 182 10.00 13.48 -3.35
N VAL A 183 8.86 12.96 -3.78
CA VAL A 183 8.58 12.68 -5.20
C VAL A 183 8.69 13.95 -6.04
N VAL A 184 8.03 15.03 -5.63
CA VAL A 184 8.04 16.31 -6.39
C VAL A 184 9.45 16.88 -6.48
N VAL A 185 10.21 16.82 -5.38
CA VAL A 185 11.59 17.31 -5.32
C VAL A 185 12.50 16.49 -6.24
N LEU A 186 12.43 15.15 -6.16
CA LEU A 186 13.27 14.27 -6.98
C LEU A 186 12.90 14.30 -8.47
N GLU A 187 11.61 14.41 -8.81
CA GLU A 187 11.19 14.61 -10.21
C GLU A 187 11.68 15.96 -10.76
N SER A 188 11.73 17.00 -9.92
CA SER A 188 12.31 18.29 -10.29
C SER A 188 13.80 18.17 -10.57
N ALA A 189 14.55 17.36 -9.81
CA ALA A 189 15.95 17.05 -10.10
C ALA A 189 16.10 16.39 -11.47
N LEU A 190 15.25 15.41 -11.82
CA LEU A 190 15.30 14.77 -13.14
C LEU A 190 15.02 15.74 -14.30
N LYS A 191 14.12 16.71 -14.10
CA LYS A 191 13.83 17.74 -15.12
C LYS A 191 15.03 18.66 -15.36
N ILE A 192 15.78 19.01 -14.31
CA ILE A 192 17.03 19.77 -14.42
C ILE A 192 18.08 18.97 -15.19
N GLY A 193 18.16 17.67 -14.88
CA GLY A 193 19.08 16.75 -15.52
C GLY A 193 20.52 16.82 -15.00
N THR A 194 21.28 15.78 -15.30
CA THR A 194 22.71 15.68 -14.99
C THR A 194 23.43 14.82 -16.02
N CYS A 195 24.70 15.16 -16.29
CA CYS A 195 25.58 14.33 -17.13
C CYS A 195 26.06 13.08 -16.40
N SER A 196 25.99 13.03 -15.08
CA SER A 196 26.43 11.88 -14.28
C SER A 196 25.35 10.80 -14.23
N LEU A 197 25.59 9.67 -14.92
CA LEU A 197 24.72 8.51 -14.87
C LEU A 197 24.56 7.97 -13.45
N LYS A 198 25.65 7.99 -12.65
CA LYS A 198 25.63 7.52 -11.26
C LYS A 198 24.69 8.35 -10.38
N LEU A 199 24.73 9.68 -10.50
CA LEU A 199 23.81 10.56 -9.77
C LEU A 199 22.37 10.41 -10.25
N ARG A 200 22.16 10.20 -11.55
CA ARG A 200 20.84 9.96 -12.13
C ARG A 200 20.25 8.62 -11.63
N GLY A 201 21.05 7.56 -11.56
CA GLY A 201 20.65 6.28 -10.99
C GLY A 201 20.24 6.40 -9.51
N SER A 202 20.99 7.16 -8.71
CA SER A 202 20.63 7.43 -7.31
C SER A 202 19.25 8.10 -7.18
N VAL A 203 18.92 9.04 -8.07
CA VAL A 203 17.59 9.69 -8.08
C VAL A 203 16.50 8.71 -8.50
N PHE A 204 16.73 7.84 -9.49
CA PHE A 204 15.77 6.80 -9.89
C PHE A 204 15.50 5.82 -8.75
N SER A 205 16.54 5.38 -8.05
CA SER A 205 16.42 4.50 -6.88
C SER A 205 15.61 5.16 -5.76
N ALA A 206 15.86 6.45 -5.47
CA ALA A 206 15.10 7.21 -4.47
C ALA A 206 13.62 7.39 -4.87
N LEU A 207 13.35 7.73 -6.14
CA LEU A 207 11.97 7.85 -6.67
C LEU A 207 11.22 6.54 -6.62
N SER A 208 11.87 5.43 -6.98
CA SER A 208 11.25 4.11 -6.93
C SER A 208 10.83 3.76 -5.50
N SER A 209 11.67 4.07 -4.51
CA SER A 209 11.37 3.86 -3.09
C SER A 209 10.22 4.75 -2.60
N ALA A 210 10.20 6.02 -3.02
CA ALA A 210 9.13 6.96 -2.67
C ALA A 210 7.78 6.53 -3.25
N TYR A 211 7.72 6.15 -4.52
CA TYR A 211 6.50 5.66 -5.16
C TYR A 211 6.04 4.30 -4.61
N TRP A 212 6.98 3.44 -4.21
CA TRP A 212 6.66 2.21 -3.48
C TRP A 212 5.93 2.52 -2.17
N ALA A 213 6.48 3.42 -1.37
CA ALA A 213 5.87 3.84 -0.10
C ALA A 213 4.50 4.49 -0.28
N LEU A 214 4.27 5.18 -1.41
CA LEU A 214 2.96 5.73 -1.80
C LEU A 214 2.02 4.71 -2.44
N ASN A 215 2.39 3.43 -2.46
CA ASN A 215 1.63 2.33 -3.07
C ASN A 215 1.32 2.53 -4.58
N SER A 216 2.14 3.32 -5.28
CA SER A 216 2.04 3.56 -6.72
C SER A 216 2.99 2.62 -7.47
N LEU A 217 2.66 1.31 -7.49
CA LEU A 217 3.55 0.24 -7.96
C LEU A 217 3.99 0.41 -9.42
N ASP A 218 3.12 0.86 -10.32
CA ASP A 218 3.46 1.03 -11.74
C ASP A 218 4.56 2.08 -11.95
N LYS A 219 4.46 3.20 -11.24
CA LYS A 219 5.49 4.24 -11.30
C LYS A 219 6.79 3.79 -10.64
N ALA A 220 6.69 3.09 -9.51
CA ALA A 220 7.86 2.52 -8.84
C ALA A 220 8.61 1.56 -9.78
N ILE A 221 7.91 0.63 -10.44
CA ILE A 221 8.47 -0.32 -11.41
C ILE A 221 9.16 0.43 -12.57
N ASN A 222 8.52 1.47 -13.11
CA ASN A 222 9.12 2.25 -14.20
C ASN A 222 10.47 2.87 -13.79
N TYR A 223 10.56 3.48 -12.60
CA TYR A 223 11.82 4.04 -12.12
C TYR A 223 12.85 2.96 -11.76
N MET A 224 12.44 1.80 -11.25
CA MET A 224 13.33 0.65 -11.02
C MET A 224 13.92 0.12 -12.34
N GLN A 225 13.14 0.09 -13.42
CA GLN A 225 13.63 -0.31 -14.75
C GLN A 225 14.65 0.70 -15.30
N GLN A 226 14.43 2.00 -15.06
CA GLN A 226 15.40 3.03 -15.44
C GLN A 226 16.69 2.93 -14.61
N ASP A 227 16.60 2.67 -13.30
CA ASP A 227 17.76 2.40 -12.44
C ASP A 227 18.55 1.18 -12.93
N LEU A 228 17.87 0.09 -13.26
CA LEU A 228 18.48 -1.11 -13.86
C LEU A 228 19.22 -0.79 -15.17
N THR A 229 18.63 0.04 -16.03
CA THR A 229 19.26 0.44 -17.30
C THR A 229 20.54 1.23 -17.05
N VAL A 230 20.52 2.12 -16.06
CA VAL A 230 21.71 2.89 -15.66
C VAL A 230 22.78 1.95 -15.08
N ALA A 231 22.43 1.03 -14.19
CA ALA A 231 23.37 0.07 -13.61
C ALA A 231 24.05 -0.78 -14.69
N LYS A 232 23.29 -1.26 -15.68
CA LYS A 232 23.83 -1.97 -16.86
C LYS A 232 24.77 -1.11 -17.68
N SER A 233 24.43 0.14 -17.93
CA SER A 233 25.28 1.08 -18.70
C SER A 233 26.61 1.37 -18.00
N LEU A 234 26.63 1.35 -16.68
CA LEU A 234 27.81 1.58 -15.85
C LEU A 234 28.64 0.30 -15.64
N GLY A 235 28.13 -0.87 -16.02
CA GLY A 235 28.74 -2.16 -15.69
C GLY A 235 28.75 -2.45 -14.18
N ASP A 236 27.87 -1.81 -13.40
CA ASP A 236 27.74 -2.01 -11.96
C ASP A 236 26.91 -3.27 -11.67
N THR A 237 27.58 -4.41 -11.59
CA THR A 237 26.94 -5.71 -11.34
C THR A 237 26.26 -5.78 -9.98
N SER A 238 26.77 -5.09 -8.97
CA SER A 238 26.14 -5.02 -7.65
C SER A 238 24.86 -4.17 -7.68
N GLY A 239 24.91 -3.02 -8.36
CA GLY A 239 23.72 -2.19 -8.62
C GLY A 239 22.68 -2.91 -9.45
N GLU A 240 23.09 -3.65 -10.47
CA GLU A 240 22.21 -4.48 -11.29
C GLU A 240 21.53 -5.60 -10.47
N CYS A 241 22.28 -6.28 -9.60
CA CYS A 241 21.75 -7.30 -8.69
C CYS A 241 20.66 -6.71 -7.77
N ARG A 242 20.94 -5.58 -7.14
CA ARG A 242 19.99 -4.87 -6.27
C ARG A 242 18.75 -4.41 -7.04
N ALA A 243 18.91 -3.84 -8.23
CA ALA A 243 17.80 -3.39 -9.06
C ALA A 243 16.88 -4.56 -9.47
N HIS A 244 17.45 -5.72 -9.82
CA HIS A 244 16.66 -6.92 -10.08
C HIS A 244 15.92 -7.42 -8.84
N GLY A 245 16.51 -7.37 -7.65
CA GLY A 245 15.83 -7.70 -6.39
C GLY A 245 14.63 -6.81 -6.11
N ASN A 246 14.80 -5.50 -6.26
CA ASN A 246 13.72 -4.52 -6.08
C ASN A 246 12.59 -4.72 -7.10
N LEU A 247 12.93 -4.90 -8.38
CA LEU A 247 11.97 -5.20 -9.44
C LEU A 247 11.19 -6.48 -9.16
N GLY A 248 11.88 -7.55 -8.76
CA GLY A 248 11.24 -8.82 -8.42
C GLY A 248 10.22 -8.66 -7.30
N SER A 249 10.57 -7.94 -6.23
CA SER A 249 9.67 -7.65 -5.12
C SER A 249 8.47 -6.78 -5.55
N ALA A 250 8.70 -5.79 -6.44
CA ALA A 250 7.65 -4.95 -6.98
C ALA A 250 6.66 -5.73 -7.86
N TYR A 251 7.17 -6.58 -8.74
CA TYR A 251 6.34 -7.46 -9.55
C TYR A 251 5.55 -8.47 -8.70
N PHE A 252 6.17 -9.01 -7.65
CA PHE A 252 5.48 -9.90 -6.71
C PHE A 252 4.30 -9.18 -6.03
N SER A 253 4.51 -7.97 -5.52
CA SER A 253 3.45 -7.17 -4.89
C SER A 253 2.33 -6.78 -5.87
N LYS A 254 2.65 -6.66 -7.16
CA LYS A 254 1.68 -6.41 -8.23
C LYS A 254 0.91 -7.68 -8.65
N GLY A 255 1.37 -8.88 -8.23
CA GLY A 255 0.83 -10.16 -8.67
C GLY A 255 1.37 -10.65 -10.02
N SER A 256 2.36 -9.96 -10.58
CA SER A 256 3.05 -10.34 -11.82
C SER A 256 4.14 -11.37 -11.54
N TYR A 257 3.76 -12.59 -11.20
CA TYR A 257 4.67 -13.62 -10.69
C TYR A 257 5.72 -14.09 -11.70
N ARG A 258 5.44 -14.08 -13.01
CA ARG A 258 6.41 -14.46 -14.05
C ARG A 258 7.57 -13.49 -14.12
N GLU A 259 7.28 -12.19 -14.10
CA GLU A 259 8.26 -11.12 -14.10
C GLU A 259 9.05 -11.10 -12.79
N ALA A 260 8.39 -11.40 -11.66
CA ALA A 260 9.04 -11.55 -10.36
C ALA A 260 10.06 -12.70 -10.39
N LEU A 261 9.68 -13.88 -10.88
CA LEU A 261 10.59 -15.02 -11.04
C LEU A 261 11.80 -14.68 -11.91
N THR A 262 11.55 -14.06 -13.06
CA THR A 262 12.62 -13.66 -13.99
C THR A 262 13.60 -12.72 -13.29
N SER A 263 13.10 -11.70 -12.60
CA SER A 263 13.93 -10.71 -11.91
C SER A 263 14.75 -11.33 -10.78
N HIS A 264 14.14 -12.16 -9.91
CA HIS A 264 14.86 -12.81 -8.82
C HIS A 264 15.86 -13.88 -9.29
N ARG A 265 15.59 -14.56 -10.42
CA ARG A 265 16.58 -15.45 -11.04
C ARG A 265 17.82 -14.68 -11.52
N TYR A 266 17.63 -13.52 -12.18
CA TYR A 266 18.76 -12.67 -12.54
C TYR A 266 19.50 -12.17 -11.31
N GLN A 267 18.78 -11.75 -10.26
CA GLN A 267 19.38 -11.38 -8.97
C GLN A 267 20.27 -12.49 -8.43
N LEU A 268 19.79 -13.75 -8.41
CA LEU A 268 20.54 -14.89 -7.92
C LEU A 268 21.82 -15.14 -8.74
N VAL A 269 21.71 -15.12 -10.07
CA VAL A 269 22.86 -15.33 -10.96
C VAL A 269 23.93 -14.25 -10.77
N LEU A 270 23.50 -12.97 -10.66
CA LEU A 270 24.43 -11.86 -10.43
C LEU A 270 25.06 -11.93 -9.04
N ALA A 271 24.30 -12.27 -8.01
CA ALA A 271 24.81 -12.45 -6.65
C ALA A 271 25.85 -13.56 -6.58
N MET A 272 25.62 -14.69 -7.26
CA MET A 272 26.60 -15.78 -7.36
C MET A 272 27.86 -15.35 -8.13
N LYS A 273 27.71 -14.58 -9.21
CA LYS A 273 28.82 -14.03 -9.98
C LYS A 273 29.69 -13.08 -9.14
N CYS A 274 29.04 -12.23 -8.32
CA CYS A 274 29.73 -11.30 -7.43
C CYS A 274 30.21 -11.95 -6.13
N LYS A 275 29.92 -13.23 -5.90
CA LYS A 275 30.17 -13.96 -4.63
C LYS A 275 29.51 -13.28 -3.43
N ASP A 276 28.41 -12.60 -3.65
CA ASP A 276 27.60 -11.97 -2.60
C ASP A 276 26.58 -12.99 -2.05
N THR A 277 27.00 -13.67 -0.98
CA THR A 277 26.20 -14.72 -0.34
C THR A 277 24.93 -14.18 0.30
N GLN A 278 24.95 -12.93 0.79
CA GLN A 278 23.77 -12.30 1.39
C GLN A 278 22.71 -11.99 0.32
N ALA A 279 23.11 -11.43 -0.82
CA ALA A 279 22.22 -11.18 -1.94
C ALA A 279 21.67 -12.49 -2.53
N ALA A 280 22.50 -13.55 -2.57
CA ALA A 280 22.07 -14.89 -3.03
C ALA A 280 21.02 -15.49 -2.09
N ALA A 281 21.22 -15.40 -0.78
CA ALA A 281 20.25 -15.86 0.22
C ALA A 281 18.92 -15.10 0.07
N SER A 282 18.97 -13.77 -0.05
CA SER A 282 17.78 -12.93 -0.29
C SER A 282 17.03 -13.32 -1.57
N ALA A 283 17.75 -13.59 -2.66
CA ALA A 283 17.15 -14.03 -3.92
C ALA A 283 16.46 -15.40 -3.79
N LEU A 284 17.10 -16.36 -3.09
CA LEU A 284 16.53 -17.69 -2.85
C LEU A 284 15.25 -17.62 -1.98
N THR A 285 15.25 -16.80 -0.92
CA THR A 285 14.07 -16.54 -0.10
C THR A 285 12.92 -15.99 -0.95
N SER A 286 13.21 -14.97 -1.76
CA SER A 286 12.22 -14.35 -2.64
C SER A 286 11.68 -15.31 -3.69
N LEU A 287 12.55 -16.10 -4.33
CA LEU A 287 12.14 -17.16 -5.26
C LEU A 287 11.21 -18.18 -4.59
N GLY A 288 11.55 -18.62 -3.37
CA GLY A 288 10.70 -19.52 -2.59
C GLY A 288 9.31 -18.95 -2.35
N HIS A 289 9.21 -17.68 -1.98
CA HIS A 289 7.91 -17.01 -1.81
C HIS A 289 7.12 -16.89 -3.12
N VAL A 290 7.77 -16.55 -4.24
CA VAL A 290 7.10 -16.48 -5.54
C VAL A 290 6.61 -17.85 -5.98
N TYR A 291 7.43 -18.92 -5.87
CA TYR A 291 7.01 -20.28 -6.18
C TYR A 291 5.85 -20.75 -5.31
N THR A 292 5.86 -20.42 -4.02
CA THR A 292 4.74 -20.71 -3.12
C THR A 292 3.45 -20.04 -3.57
N ALA A 293 3.53 -18.76 -3.98
CA ALA A 293 2.38 -18.00 -4.45
C ALA A 293 1.79 -18.53 -5.78
N ILE A 294 2.62 -19.15 -6.63
CA ILE A 294 2.18 -19.78 -7.89
C ILE A 294 1.62 -21.19 -7.64
N GLY A 295 1.93 -21.81 -6.48
CA GLY A 295 1.60 -23.19 -6.19
C GLY A 295 2.65 -24.21 -6.64
N ASP A 296 3.83 -23.75 -7.06
CA ASP A 296 4.98 -24.62 -7.41
C ASP A 296 5.78 -24.96 -6.15
N TYR A 297 5.19 -25.79 -5.31
CA TYR A 297 5.75 -26.15 -4.00
C TYR A 297 7.10 -26.90 -4.08
N PRO A 298 7.36 -27.80 -5.05
CA PRO A 298 8.66 -28.45 -5.17
C PRO A 298 9.82 -27.45 -5.35
N ASN A 299 9.65 -26.47 -6.24
CA ASN A 299 10.64 -25.42 -6.45
C ASN A 299 10.73 -24.45 -5.27
N ALA A 300 9.61 -24.17 -4.58
CA ALA A 300 9.60 -23.38 -3.35
C ALA A 300 10.44 -24.06 -2.26
N LEU A 301 10.21 -25.35 -2.00
CA LEU A 301 10.98 -26.15 -1.03
C LEU A 301 12.47 -26.20 -1.40
N ALA A 302 12.80 -26.41 -2.68
CA ALA A 302 14.19 -26.43 -3.15
C ALA A 302 14.88 -25.10 -2.86
N SER A 303 14.23 -23.98 -3.18
CA SER A 303 14.76 -22.62 -2.97
C SER A 303 15.02 -22.34 -1.49
N HIS A 304 14.02 -22.58 -0.63
CA HIS A 304 14.17 -22.34 0.82
C HIS A 304 15.19 -23.30 1.46
N LYS A 305 15.24 -24.58 1.07
CA LYS A 305 16.24 -25.53 1.59
C LYS A 305 17.66 -25.15 1.18
N GLN A 306 17.86 -24.69 -0.07
CA GLN A 306 19.16 -24.15 -0.50
C GLN A 306 19.54 -22.91 0.29
N CYS A 307 18.57 -22.01 0.56
CA CYS A 307 18.79 -20.84 1.40
C CYS A 307 19.21 -21.24 2.82
N VAL A 308 18.54 -22.23 3.44
CA VAL A 308 18.92 -22.76 4.77
C VAL A 308 20.36 -23.23 4.79
N GLN A 309 20.80 -23.98 3.77
CA GLN A 309 22.19 -24.46 3.68
C GLN A 309 23.17 -23.29 3.56
N LEU A 310 22.86 -22.31 2.74
CA LEU A 310 23.71 -21.14 2.50
C LEU A 310 23.85 -20.29 3.78
N VAL A 311 22.75 -19.94 4.44
CA VAL A 311 22.79 -19.11 5.66
C VAL A 311 23.42 -19.85 6.85
N LYS A 312 23.30 -21.18 6.87
CA LYS A 312 24.02 -22.02 7.86
C LYS A 312 25.53 -21.97 7.66
N GLN A 313 26.02 -21.97 6.42
CA GLN A 313 27.44 -21.79 6.10
C GLN A 313 27.93 -20.40 6.46
N MET A 314 27.10 -19.37 6.33
CA MET A 314 27.40 -17.98 6.74
C MET A 314 27.41 -17.80 8.25
N GLY A 315 26.86 -18.74 9.01
CA GLY A 315 26.73 -18.63 10.48
C GLY A 315 25.57 -17.75 10.96
N ASP A 316 24.70 -17.29 10.04
CA ASP A 316 23.53 -16.46 10.39
C ASP A 316 22.39 -17.34 10.94
N ARG A 317 22.44 -17.58 12.24
CA ARG A 317 21.47 -18.42 12.95
C ARG A 317 20.05 -17.85 12.95
N LEU A 318 19.92 -16.52 12.90
CA LEU A 318 18.61 -15.87 12.88
C LEU A 318 17.92 -16.09 11.52
N GLN A 319 18.66 -15.88 10.44
CA GLN A 319 18.15 -16.14 9.10
C GLN A 319 17.89 -17.64 8.88
N GLU A 320 18.77 -18.52 9.43
CA GLU A 320 18.52 -19.98 9.41
C GLU A 320 17.17 -20.33 10.05
N ALA A 321 16.88 -19.77 11.22
CA ALA A 321 15.59 -20.01 11.91
C ALA A 321 14.40 -19.55 11.06
N ARG A 322 14.51 -18.37 10.45
CA ARG A 322 13.47 -17.81 9.57
C ARG A 322 13.21 -18.70 8.35
N GLU A 323 14.27 -19.15 7.70
CA GLU A 323 14.13 -19.99 6.50
C GLU A 323 13.56 -21.37 6.82
N ILE A 324 13.90 -21.96 7.96
CA ILE A 324 13.24 -23.20 8.42
C ILE A 324 11.74 -22.96 8.64
N GLY A 325 11.37 -21.80 9.20
CA GLY A 325 9.97 -21.38 9.31
C GLY A 325 9.28 -21.24 7.95
N ASN A 326 9.97 -20.70 6.94
CA ASN A 326 9.45 -20.58 5.57
C ASN A 326 9.26 -21.96 4.91
N VAL A 327 10.19 -22.92 5.11
CA VAL A 327 10.02 -24.32 4.68
C VAL A 327 8.77 -24.94 5.30
N GLY A 328 8.55 -24.72 6.60
CA GLY A 328 7.34 -25.18 7.30
C GLY A 328 6.06 -24.57 6.72
N ALA A 329 6.09 -23.29 6.34
CA ALA A 329 4.95 -22.63 5.70
C ALA A 329 4.62 -23.22 4.31
N VAL A 330 5.63 -23.64 3.54
CA VAL A 330 5.42 -24.35 2.26
C VAL A 330 4.79 -25.71 2.49
N TYR A 331 5.28 -26.49 3.47
CA TYR A 331 4.64 -27.77 3.84
C TYR A 331 3.19 -27.61 4.28
N LEU A 332 2.91 -26.55 5.04
CA LEU A 332 1.53 -26.20 5.43
C LEU A 332 0.64 -25.93 4.20
N ALA A 333 1.15 -25.21 3.22
CA ALA A 333 0.44 -24.92 1.97
C ALA A 333 0.21 -26.18 1.11
N MET A 334 1.10 -27.17 1.22
CA MET A 334 0.95 -28.49 0.57
C MET A 334 -0.07 -29.40 1.27
N GLY A 335 -0.49 -29.06 2.50
CA GLY A 335 -1.30 -29.93 3.34
C GLY A 335 -0.49 -30.99 4.12
N GLU A 336 0.85 -30.93 4.08
CA GLU A 336 1.74 -31.80 4.86
C GLU A 336 1.94 -31.27 6.28
N PHE A 337 0.91 -31.40 7.10
CA PHE A 337 0.85 -30.77 8.43
C PHE A 337 1.90 -31.29 9.41
N GLU A 338 2.28 -32.55 9.34
CA GLU A 338 3.31 -33.14 10.21
C GLU A 338 4.68 -32.51 9.93
N SER A 339 5.07 -32.49 8.65
CA SER A 339 6.32 -31.87 8.21
C SER A 339 6.38 -30.39 8.57
N ALA A 340 5.23 -29.67 8.48
CA ALA A 340 5.11 -28.29 8.89
C ALA A 340 5.35 -28.10 10.39
N VAL A 341 4.73 -28.94 11.23
CA VAL A 341 4.91 -28.91 12.70
C VAL A 341 6.37 -29.17 13.07
N ASP A 342 7.03 -30.14 12.43
CA ASP A 342 8.45 -30.43 12.68
C ASP A 342 9.35 -29.23 12.36
N CYS A 343 9.17 -28.61 11.20
CA CYS A 343 9.92 -27.42 10.81
C CYS A 343 9.67 -26.25 11.79
N HIS A 344 8.42 -25.98 12.13
CA HIS A 344 8.10 -24.89 13.06
C HIS A 344 8.57 -25.17 14.48
N THR A 345 8.66 -26.43 14.90
CA THR A 345 9.26 -26.82 16.18
C THR A 345 10.78 -26.57 16.18
N GLN A 346 11.46 -26.86 15.07
CA GLN A 346 12.89 -26.53 14.90
C GLN A 346 13.10 -25.01 14.92
N HIS A 347 12.25 -24.27 14.22
CA HIS A 347 12.26 -22.79 14.24
C HIS A 347 12.12 -22.27 15.67
N LEU A 348 11.16 -22.78 16.44
CA LEU A 348 10.95 -22.41 17.84
C LEU A 348 12.18 -22.69 18.72
N ARG A 349 12.78 -23.87 18.57
CA ARG A 349 13.99 -24.24 19.31
C ARG A 349 15.16 -23.28 19.04
N LEU A 350 15.35 -22.89 17.76
CA LEU A 350 16.39 -21.93 17.38
C LEU A 350 16.09 -20.54 17.91
N ALA A 351 14.85 -20.05 17.77
CA ALA A 351 14.43 -18.75 18.28
C ALA A 351 14.65 -18.61 19.79
N ARG A 352 14.32 -19.65 20.56
CA ARG A 352 14.59 -19.72 22.01
C ARG A 352 16.08 -19.69 22.35
N ARG A 353 16.91 -20.47 21.64
CA ARG A 353 18.37 -20.45 21.83
C ARG A 353 18.99 -19.09 21.56
N LEU A 354 18.40 -18.33 20.62
CA LEU A 354 18.85 -16.97 20.28
C LEU A 354 18.28 -15.92 21.22
N GLY A 355 17.37 -16.27 22.13
CA GLY A 355 16.67 -15.30 22.98
C GLY A 355 15.83 -14.28 22.22
N ASN A 356 15.40 -14.60 20.99
CA ASN A 356 14.64 -13.67 20.14
C ASN A 356 13.14 -13.88 20.31
N ALA A 357 12.54 -13.07 21.19
CA ALA A 357 11.12 -13.16 21.52
C ALA A 357 10.19 -12.93 20.32
N VAL A 358 10.59 -12.08 19.36
CA VAL A 358 9.79 -11.81 18.14
C VAL A 358 9.72 -13.06 17.25
N GLU A 359 10.85 -13.73 17.03
CA GLU A 359 10.89 -14.97 16.24
C GLU A 359 10.25 -16.14 17.01
N GLU A 360 10.34 -16.15 18.35
CA GLU A 360 9.63 -17.11 19.18
C GLU A 360 8.11 -16.97 19.02
N ALA A 361 7.57 -15.75 19.08
CA ALA A 361 6.15 -15.49 18.84
C ALA A 361 5.71 -15.90 17.43
N ARG A 362 6.56 -15.66 16.41
CA ARG A 362 6.32 -16.08 15.03
C ARG A 362 6.26 -17.59 14.90
N ALA A 363 7.18 -18.31 15.52
CA ALA A 363 7.20 -19.78 15.52
C ALA A 363 5.96 -20.37 16.20
N TYR A 364 5.55 -19.82 17.34
CA TYR A 364 4.32 -20.20 18.01
C TYR A 364 3.07 -19.94 17.17
N SER A 365 2.98 -18.79 16.50
CA SER A 365 1.88 -18.46 15.61
C SER A 365 1.75 -19.49 14.47
N ASN A 366 2.88 -19.88 13.88
CA ASN A 366 2.92 -20.88 12.82
C ASN A 366 2.54 -22.29 13.34
N LEU A 367 3.00 -22.68 14.53
CA LEU A 367 2.58 -23.91 15.19
C LEU A 367 1.09 -23.91 15.48
N GLY A 368 0.55 -22.82 16.00
CA GLY A 368 -0.89 -22.65 16.23
C GLY A 368 -1.70 -22.85 14.94
N SER A 369 -1.25 -22.24 13.84
CA SER A 369 -1.87 -22.41 12.52
C SER A 369 -1.77 -23.86 12.02
N SER A 370 -0.61 -24.51 12.15
CA SER A 370 -0.42 -25.90 11.71
C SER A 370 -1.31 -26.87 12.47
N HIS A 371 -1.43 -26.73 13.79
CA HIS A 371 -2.33 -27.53 14.61
C HIS A 371 -3.80 -27.24 14.33
N HIS A 372 -4.16 -25.99 14.00
CA HIS A 372 -5.51 -25.63 13.57
C HIS A 372 -5.91 -26.41 12.30
N TYR A 373 -5.05 -26.44 11.27
CA TYR A 373 -5.32 -27.19 10.04
C TYR A 373 -5.35 -28.72 10.26
N ARG A 374 -4.58 -29.25 11.23
CA ARG A 374 -4.69 -30.64 11.72
C ARG A 374 -5.98 -30.91 12.50
N ARG A 375 -6.84 -29.93 12.68
CA ARG A 375 -8.04 -29.98 13.54
C ARG A 375 -7.73 -30.24 15.03
N ASN A 376 -6.49 -30.02 15.46
CA ASN A 376 -6.11 -30.09 16.87
C ASN A 376 -6.25 -28.70 17.51
N PHE A 377 -7.49 -28.29 17.74
CA PHE A 377 -7.80 -26.92 18.18
C PHE A 377 -7.30 -26.62 19.60
N SER A 378 -7.27 -27.64 20.48
CA SER A 378 -6.76 -27.46 21.84
C SER A 378 -5.28 -27.05 21.84
N GLN A 379 -4.45 -27.71 21.02
CA GLN A 379 -3.04 -27.34 20.89
C GLN A 379 -2.88 -26.00 20.19
N ALA A 380 -3.70 -25.70 19.19
CA ALA A 380 -3.69 -24.41 18.52
C ALA A 380 -3.94 -23.26 19.50
N ILE A 381 -4.91 -23.40 20.41
CA ILE A 381 -5.21 -22.43 21.47
C ILE A 381 -3.99 -22.19 22.35
N ILE A 382 -3.35 -23.26 22.87
CA ILE A 382 -2.17 -23.16 23.73
C ILE A 382 -1.04 -22.38 23.03
N TYR A 383 -0.78 -22.66 21.75
CA TYR A 383 0.26 -21.95 21.02
C TYR A 383 -0.08 -20.47 20.79
N HIS A 384 -1.33 -20.14 20.45
CA HIS A 384 -1.75 -18.75 20.30
C HIS A 384 -1.78 -17.98 21.64
N GLU A 385 -2.04 -18.65 22.78
CA GLU A 385 -1.89 -18.06 24.12
C GLU A 385 -0.42 -17.68 24.42
N ASN A 386 0.54 -18.53 24.01
CA ASN A 386 1.96 -18.18 24.12
C ASN A 386 2.33 -16.97 23.24
N VAL A 387 1.76 -16.86 22.03
CA VAL A 387 1.93 -15.66 21.20
C VAL A 387 1.40 -14.43 21.92
N LEU A 388 0.20 -14.53 22.50
CA LEU A 388 -0.43 -13.43 23.23
C LEU A 388 0.42 -12.96 24.40
N LYS A 389 0.94 -13.89 25.19
CA LYS A 389 1.81 -13.59 26.33
C LYS A 389 3.06 -12.82 25.89
N ILE A 390 3.76 -13.32 24.87
CA ILE A 390 4.96 -12.64 24.33
C ILE A 390 4.60 -11.27 23.76
N ALA A 391 3.49 -11.14 23.04
CA ALA A 391 3.03 -9.88 22.47
C ALA A 391 2.77 -8.82 23.55
N GLN A 392 2.16 -9.22 24.67
CA GLN A 392 1.91 -8.37 25.83
C GLN A 392 3.21 -7.96 26.52
N GLU A 393 4.17 -8.86 26.69
CA GLU A 393 5.49 -8.57 27.26
C GLU A 393 6.29 -7.58 26.39
N LEU A 394 6.17 -7.69 25.06
CA LEU A 394 6.83 -6.80 24.11
C LEU A 394 6.06 -5.48 23.86
N GLY A 395 4.80 -5.38 24.30
CA GLY A 395 3.93 -4.25 23.99
C GLY A 395 3.52 -4.16 22.51
N ASP A 396 3.67 -5.24 21.74
CA ASP A 396 3.35 -5.28 20.30
C ASP A 396 1.84 -5.55 20.07
N LYS A 397 1.10 -4.45 19.95
CA LYS A 397 -0.35 -4.50 19.70
C LYS A 397 -0.75 -5.18 18.39
N ALA A 398 0.11 -5.14 17.36
CA ALA A 398 -0.19 -5.79 16.10
C ALA A 398 -0.10 -7.32 16.20
N VAL A 399 0.91 -7.83 16.94
CA VAL A 399 1.03 -9.27 17.25
C VAL A 399 -0.09 -9.71 18.20
N GLU A 400 -0.44 -8.88 19.18
CA GLU A 400 -1.55 -9.12 20.11
C GLU A 400 -2.90 -9.32 19.36
N ALA A 401 -3.21 -8.41 18.42
CA ALA A 401 -4.41 -8.54 17.59
C ALA A 401 -4.44 -9.83 16.76
N ARG A 402 -3.29 -10.24 16.21
CA ARG A 402 -3.17 -11.52 15.48
C ARG A 402 -3.35 -12.73 16.38
N ALA A 403 -2.83 -12.68 17.61
CA ALA A 403 -3.02 -13.73 18.59
C ALA A 403 -4.50 -13.90 18.96
N PHE A 404 -5.21 -12.80 19.21
CA PHE A 404 -6.65 -12.83 19.45
C PHE A 404 -7.44 -13.41 18.27
N ALA A 405 -7.05 -13.06 17.02
CA ALA A 405 -7.65 -13.66 15.83
C ALA A 405 -7.45 -15.17 15.78
N GLY A 406 -6.24 -15.65 16.04
CA GLY A 406 -5.92 -17.09 16.06
C GLY A 406 -6.69 -17.84 17.15
N LEU A 407 -6.76 -17.29 18.36
CA LEU A 407 -7.55 -17.81 19.49
C LEU A 407 -9.03 -17.89 19.15
N GLY A 408 -9.59 -16.81 18.59
CA GLY A 408 -10.99 -16.76 18.18
C GLY A 408 -11.33 -17.77 17.10
N HIS A 409 -10.47 -17.94 16.09
CA HIS A 409 -10.64 -18.95 15.06
C HIS A 409 -10.57 -20.39 15.62
N ALA A 410 -9.59 -20.67 16.47
CA ALA A 410 -9.44 -22.00 17.08
C ALA A 410 -10.63 -22.33 18.00
N ALA A 411 -11.06 -21.39 18.84
CA ALA A 411 -12.24 -21.57 19.71
C ALA A 411 -13.53 -21.80 18.90
N ARG A 412 -13.73 -21.03 17.83
CA ARG A 412 -14.89 -21.20 16.93
C ARG A 412 -14.91 -22.58 16.29
N CYS A 413 -13.77 -23.07 15.83
CA CYS A 413 -13.68 -24.42 15.22
C CYS A 413 -13.77 -25.54 16.26
N ALA A 414 -13.42 -25.28 17.52
CA ALA A 414 -13.64 -26.18 18.65
C ALA A 414 -15.12 -26.22 19.11
N GLY A 415 -15.98 -25.32 18.58
CA GLY A 415 -17.38 -25.21 18.96
C GLY A 415 -17.66 -24.28 20.15
N ASP A 416 -16.64 -23.68 20.75
CA ASP A 416 -16.80 -22.73 21.85
C ASP A 416 -17.00 -21.28 21.28
N TYR A 417 -18.23 -21.02 20.85
CA TYR A 417 -18.59 -19.75 20.23
C TYR A 417 -18.55 -18.57 21.22
N HIS A 418 -18.79 -18.83 22.52
CA HIS A 418 -18.73 -17.79 23.55
C HIS A 418 -17.30 -17.33 23.81
N GLN A 419 -16.35 -18.25 23.83
CA GLN A 419 -14.93 -17.90 23.94
C GLN A 419 -14.44 -17.20 22.65
N ALA A 420 -14.85 -17.69 21.48
CA ALA A 420 -14.54 -17.07 20.19
C ALA A 420 -15.02 -15.61 20.14
N LYS A 421 -16.25 -15.34 20.63
CA LYS A 421 -16.80 -13.98 20.74
C LYS A 421 -15.89 -13.07 21.56
N LYS A 422 -15.49 -13.50 22.77
CA LYS A 422 -14.61 -12.72 23.65
C LYS A 422 -13.26 -12.40 23.00
N TRP A 423 -12.66 -13.35 22.30
CA TRP A 423 -11.38 -13.12 21.63
C TRP A 423 -11.48 -12.16 20.45
N HIS A 424 -12.53 -12.27 19.64
CA HIS A 424 -12.73 -11.35 18.53
C HIS A 424 -13.18 -9.94 18.97
N GLU A 425 -13.88 -9.80 20.11
CA GLU A 425 -14.16 -8.51 20.74
C GLU A 425 -12.87 -7.82 21.16
N LYS A 426 -11.94 -8.54 21.80
CA LYS A 426 -10.60 -8.02 22.12
C LYS A 426 -9.78 -7.67 20.88
N GLN A 427 -9.87 -8.50 19.83
CA GLN A 427 -9.24 -8.19 18.53
C GLN A 427 -9.74 -6.85 17.99
N LEU A 428 -11.06 -6.61 18.04
CA LEU A 428 -11.69 -5.38 17.58
C LEU A 428 -11.24 -4.17 18.42
N GLU A 429 -11.22 -4.32 19.75
CA GLU A 429 -10.76 -3.27 20.68
C GLU A 429 -9.32 -2.83 20.38
N VAL A 430 -8.41 -3.78 20.17
CA VAL A 430 -7.01 -3.48 19.82
C VAL A 430 -6.91 -2.79 18.46
N ALA A 431 -7.66 -3.24 17.45
CA ALA A 431 -7.66 -2.62 16.13
C ALA A 431 -8.15 -1.17 16.16
N LEU A 432 -9.20 -0.89 16.95
CA LEU A 432 -9.72 0.47 17.17
C LEU A 432 -8.69 1.35 17.90
N CYS A 433 -8.04 0.82 18.93
CA CYS A 433 -7.00 1.54 19.68
C CYS A 433 -5.81 1.93 18.78
N MET A 434 -5.42 1.05 17.87
CA MET A 434 -4.35 1.28 16.89
C MET A 434 -4.78 2.15 15.70
N LYS A 435 -6.07 2.44 15.55
CA LYS A 435 -6.66 3.06 14.35
C LYS A 435 -6.36 2.25 13.07
N ASP A 436 -6.19 0.93 13.21
CA ASP A 436 -6.01 0.02 12.08
C ASP A 436 -7.35 -0.31 11.43
N ARG A 437 -7.73 0.46 10.43
CA ARG A 437 -9.00 0.29 9.70
C ARG A 437 -9.12 -1.07 9.03
N LEU A 438 -8.01 -1.63 8.51
CA LEU A 438 -8.02 -2.96 7.89
C LEU A 438 -8.22 -4.06 8.95
N GLY A 439 -7.51 -3.95 10.08
CA GLY A 439 -7.68 -4.85 11.24
C GLY A 439 -9.08 -4.78 11.82
N GLU A 440 -9.67 -3.58 11.92
CA GLU A 440 -11.06 -3.35 12.35
C GLU A 440 -12.05 -4.11 11.43
N GLY A 441 -11.89 -3.97 10.10
CA GLY A 441 -12.73 -4.68 9.13
C GLY A 441 -12.65 -6.21 9.28
N ARG A 442 -11.44 -6.75 9.47
CA ARG A 442 -11.23 -8.18 9.71
C ARG A 442 -11.87 -8.65 11.01
N ALA A 443 -11.71 -7.87 12.09
CA ALA A 443 -12.31 -8.19 13.39
C ALA A 443 -13.85 -8.18 13.32
N CYS A 444 -14.45 -7.18 12.66
CA CYS A 444 -15.89 -7.11 12.41
C CYS A 444 -16.38 -8.34 11.62
N SER A 445 -15.65 -8.75 10.57
CA SER A 445 -16.00 -9.95 9.80
C SER A 445 -15.99 -11.21 10.66
N ASN A 446 -14.92 -11.44 11.44
CA ASN A 446 -14.76 -12.60 12.30
C ASN A 446 -15.83 -12.65 13.40
N LEU A 447 -16.05 -11.52 14.07
CA LEU A 447 -17.03 -11.39 15.14
C LEU A 447 -18.46 -11.58 14.60
N GLY A 448 -18.76 -11.03 13.42
CA GLY A 448 -20.05 -11.21 12.74
C GLY A 448 -20.36 -12.68 12.45
N ILE A 449 -19.36 -13.45 12.01
CA ILE A 449 -19.52 -14.91 11.79
C ILE A 449 -19.85 -15.62 13.11
N VAL A 450 -19.20 -15.24 14.21
CA VAL A 450 -19.48 -15.84 15.53
C VAL A 450 -20.87 -15.48 16.02
N TYR A 451 -21.32 -14.23 15.87
CA TYR A 451 -22.69 -13.84 16.20
C TYR A 451 -23.73 -14.61 15.37
N GLN A 452 -23.44 -14.86 14.10
CA GLN A 452 -24.30 -15.66 13.23
C GLN A 452 -24.42 -17.11 13.73
N LEU A 453 -23.30 -17.72 14.18
CA LEU A 453 -23.28 -19.06 14.77
C LEU A 453 -24.00 -19.13 16.13
N LEU A 454 -24.05 -18.03 16.86
CA LEU A 454 -24.83 -17.90 18.11
C LEU A 454 -26.33 -17.63 17.86
N GLY A 455 -26.75 -17.47 16.61
CA GLY A 455 -28.13 -17.12 16.24
C GLY A 455 -28.48 -15.63 16.37
N GLU A 456 -27.52 -14.77 16.72
CA GLU A 456 -27.70 -13.32 16.86
C GLU A 456 -27.54 -12.62 15.48
N HIS A 457 -28.45 -12.93 14.55
CA HIS A 457 -28.30 -12.53 13.13
C HIS A 457 -28.34 -11.01 12.91
N ASP A 458 -29.10 -10.23 13.69
CA ASP A 458 -29.14 -8.78 13.57
C ASP A 458 -27.82 -8.11 13.98
N ALA A 459 -27.18 -8.63 15.02
CA ALA A 459 -25.86 -8.17 15.45
C ALA A 459 -24.78 -8.54 14.41
N ALA A 460 -24.85 -9.76 13.88
CA ALA A 460 -23.98 -10.21 12.80
C ALA A 460 -24.09 -9.29 11.56
N LEU A 461 -25.33 -8.97 11.17
CA LEU A 461 -25.58 -8.12 10.00
C LEU A 461 -24.97 -6.73 10.16
N LYS A 462 -25.10 -6.09 11.34
CA LYS A 462 -24.47 -4.79 11.63
C LYS A 462 -22.95 -4.83 11.49
N LEU A 463 -22.32 -5.88 11.99
CA LEU A 463 -20.86 -6.06 11.89
C LEU A 463 -20.40 -6.30 10.45
N HIS A 464 -21.13 -7.10 9.68
CA HIS A 464 -20.80 -7.33 8.27
C HIS A 464 -21.02 -6.07 7.42
N GLN A 465 -22.02 -5.24 7.74
CA GLN A 465 -22.22 -3.92 7.11
C GLN A 465 -21.08 -2.95 7.47
N ALA A 466 -20.61 -2.95 8.73
CA ALA A 466 -19.45 -2.17 9.14
C ALA A 466 -18.19 -2.62 8.36
N HIS A 467 -17.95 -3.94 8.24
CA HIS A 467 -16.87 -4.48 7.41
C HIS A 467 -16.99 -4.01 5.95
N LEU A 468 -18.18 -4.06 5.35
CA LEU A 468 -18.42 -3.59 3.98
C LEU A 468 -18.10 -2.10 3.81
N SER A 469 -18.51 -1.27 4.78
CA SER A 469 -18.21 0.17 4.78
C SER A 469 -16.71 0.45 4.81
N ILE A 470 -15.98 -0.27 5.67
CA ILE A 470 -14.52 -0.17 5.78
C ILE A 470 -13.85 -0.64 4.50
N ALA A 471 -14.24 -1.80 3.95
CA ALA A 471 -13.67 -2.34 2.72
C ALA A 471 -13.88 -1.39 1.51
N ARG A 472 -15.05 -0.72 1.44
CA ARG A 472 -15.31 0.33 0.44
C ARG A 472 -14.39 1.53 0.60
N ALA A 473 -14.23 2.03 1.84
CA ALA A 473 -13.36 3.18 2.13
C ALA A 473 -11.89 2.90 1.79
N LEU A 474 -11.45 1.65 1.95
CA LEU A 474 -10.09 1.19 1.63
C LEU A 474 -9.92 0.72 0.19
N ASN A 475 -10.99 0.71 -0.62
CA ASN A 475 -11.02 0.12 -1.96
C ASN A 475 -10.53 -1.35 -2.01
N ASP A 476 -10.78 -2.10 -0.92
CA ASP A 476 -10.48 -3.53 -0.80
C ASP A 476 -11.58 -4.37 -1.45
N LYS A 477 -11.42 -4.67 -2.74
CA LYS A 477 -12.40 -5.46 -3.50
C LYS A 477 -12.60 -6.87 -2.91
N ALA A 478 -11.52 -7.53 -2.49
CA ALA A 478 -11.62 -8.86 -1.87
C ALA A 478 -12.36 -8.80 -0.54
N GLY A 479 -12.12 -7.77 0.28
CA GLY A 479 -12.87 -7.49 1.50
C GLY A 479 -14.35 -7.20 1.23
N MET A 480 -14.66 -6.42 0.19
CA MET A 480 -16.05 -6.19 -0.22
C MET A 480 -16.75 -7.48 -0.62
N GLY A 481 -16.09 -8.36 -1.40
CA GLY A 481 -16.63 -9.67 -1.78
C GLY A 481 -16.98 -10.50 -0.54
N ARG A 482 -16.04 -10.66 0.39
CA ARG A 482 -16.28 -11.39 1.65
C ARG A 482 -17.43 -10.79 2.47
N ALA A 483 -17.52 -9.46 2.55
CA ALA A 483 -18.58 -8.79 3.30
C ALA A 483 -19.95 -9.03 2.66
N TYR A 484 -20.06 -8.94 1.33
CA TYR A 484 -21.30 -9.25 0.63
C TYR A 484 -21.74 -10.71 0.83
N GLY A 485 -20.80 -11.67 0.75
CA GLY A 485 -21.06 -13.08 1.00
C GLY A 485 -21.58 -13.32 2.41
N ASN A 486 -20.95 -12.74 3.42
CA ASN A 486 -21.37 -12.85 4.81
C ASN A 486 -22.75 -12.22 5.07
N ILE A 487 -23.05 -11.06 4.47
CA ILE A 487 -24.37 -10.42 4.54
C ILE A 487 -25.41 -11.32 3.86
N GLY A 488 -25.10 -11.88 2.70
CA GLY A 488 -25.96 -12.82 2.00
C GLY A 488 -26.27 -14.07 2.85
N ASN A 489 -25.25 -14.64 3.48
CA ASN A 489 -25.40 -15.79 4.39
C ASN A 489 -26.25 -15.45 5.62
N ALA A 490 -26.08 -14.25 6.20
CA ALA A 490 -26.90 -13.80 7.33
C ALA A 490 -28.37 -13.66 6.92
N HIS A 491 -28.67 -13.08 5.75
CA HIS A 491 -30.04 -13.02 5.24
C HIS A 491 -30.61 -14.40 4.92
N SER A 492 -29.81 -15.32 4.38
CA SER A 492 -30.25 -16.72 4.14
C SER A 492 -30.60 -17.41 5.46
N ALA A 493 -29.83 -17.21 6.53
CA ALA A 493 -30.11 -17.76 7.85
C ALA A 493 -31.40 -17.22 8.48
N MET A 494 -31.78 -16.00 8.13
CA MET A 494 -33.06 -15.38 8.51
C MET A 494 -34.21 -15.71 7.55
N ALA A 495 -34.00 -16.58 6.57
CA ALA A 495 -34.93 -16.91 5.48
C ALA A 495 -35.33 -15.75 4.56
N TYR A 496 -34.55 -14.64 4.55
CA TYR A 496 -34.75 -13.52 3.62
C TYR A 496 -34.03 -13.78 2.30
N TYR A 497 -34.47 -14.81 1.57
CA TYR A 497 -33.76 -15.33 0.38
C TYR A 497 -33.65 -14.34 -0.78
N GLU A 498 -34.61 -13.47 -0.98
CA GLU A 498 -34.53 -12.40 -2.00
C GLU A 498 -33.39 -11.44 -1.72
N GLN A 499 -33.23 -11.03 -0.45
CA GLN A 499 -32.13 -10.17 -0.05
C GLN A 499 -30.78 -10.92 -0.15
N ALA A 500 -30.75 -12.19 0.27
CA ALA A 500 -29.57 -13.04 0.13
C ALA A 500 -29.10 -13.11 -1.34
N ILE A 501 -30.01 -13.35 -2.28
CA ILE A 501 -29.71 -13.37 -3.72
C ILE A 501 -29.13 -12.04 -4.19
N LYS A 502 -29.67 -10.92 -3.75
CA LYS A 502 -29.17 -9.59 -4.11
C LYS A 502 -27.70 -9.41 -3.69
N TYR A 503 -27.35 -9.79 -2.46
CA TYR A 503 -25.99 -9.64 -1.95
C TYR A 503 -25.03 -10.67 -2.58
N HIS A 504 -25.43 -11.92 -2.75
CA HIS A 504 -24.62 -12.93 -3.43
C HIS A 504 -24.37 -12.59 -4.93
N LYS A 505 -25.28 -11.91 -5.60
CA LYS A 505 -25.01 -11.39 -6.96
C LYS A 505 -23.90 -10.32 -6.97
N GLN A 506 -23.85 -9.46 -5.93
CA GLN A 506 -22.76 -8.49 -5.79
C GLN A 506 -21.43 -9.19 -5.50
N GLU A 507 -21.44 -10.21 -4.63
CA GLU A 507 -20.29 -11.08 -4.36
C GLU A 507 -19.79 -11.74 -5.66
N LEU A 508 -20.69 -12.32 -6.46
CA LEU A 508 -20.35 -12.97 -7.72
C LEU A 508 -19.72 -12.02 -8.74
N MET A 509 -20.22 -10.79 -8.81
CA MET A 509 -19.65 -9.77 -9.68
C MET A 509 -18.21 -9.44 -9.28
N ILE A 510 -17.96 -9.28 -7.98
CA ILE A 510 -16.61 -8.97 -7.46
C ILE A 510 -15.68 -10.17 -7.64
N SER A 511 -16.10 -11.40 -7.33
CA SER A 511 -15.26 -12.59 -7.47
C SER A 511 -14.79 -12.79 -8.91
N LYS A 512 -15.65 -12.52 -9.89
CA LYS A 512 -15.29 -12.51 -11.32
C LYS A 512 -14.32 -11.40 -11.68
N GLU A 513 -14.51 -10.20 -11.15
CA GLU A 513 -13.62 -9.06 -11.38
C GLU A 513 -12.21 -9.32 -10.83
N VAL A 514 -12.13 -9.89 -9.62
CA VAL A 514 -10.87 -10.24 -8.94
C VAL A 514 -10.28 -11.56 -9.46
N LYS A 515 -11.02 -12.28 -10.29
CA LYS A 515 -10.68 -13.62 -10.83
C LYS A 515 -10.48 -14.67 -9.73
N ASP A 516 -11.21 -14.54 -8.62
CA ASP A 516 -11.22 -15.52 -7.54
C ASP A 516 -12.22 -16.63 -7.85
N ARG A 517 -11.74 -17.68 -8.53
CA ARG A 517 -12.57 -18.82 -8.95
C ARG A 517 -13.11 -19.63 -7.78
N SER A 518 -12.40 -19.70 -6.66
CA SER A 518 -12.87 -20.41 -5.47
C SER A 518 -14.07 -19.73 -4.82
N SER A 519 -13.97 -18.40 -4.62
CA SER A 519 -15.10 -17.60 -4.14
C SER A 519 -16.27 -17.61 -5.14
N GLU A 520 -16.01 -17.60 -6.45
CA GLU A 520 -17.04 -17.71 -7.50
C GLU A 520 -17.82 -19.02 -7.37
N ALA A 521 -17.13 -20.15 -7.17
CA ALA A 521 -17.76 -21.46 -6.96
C ALA A 521 -18.68 -21.47 -5.72
N SER A 522 -18.17 -21.01 -4.59
CA SER A 522 -18.93 -20.94 -3.33
C SER A 522 -20.18 -20.04 -3.46
N THR A 523 -20.02 -18.90 -4.12
CA THR A 523 -21.14 -17.96 -4.37
C THR A 523 -22.21 -18.56 -5.26
N HIS A 524 -21.84 -19.32 -6.29
CA HIS A 524 -22.79 -20.07 -7.10
C HIS A 524 -23.55 -21.09 -6.25
N GLY A 525 -22.89 -21.80 -5.32
CA GLY A 525 -23.53 -22.70 -4.37
C GLY A 525 -24.56 -21.98 -3.48
N ASN A 526 -24.19 -20.84 -2.89
CA ASN A 526 -25.07 -20.03 -2.04
C ASN A 526 -26.29 -19.48 -2.80
N LEU A 527 -26.07 -18.99 -4.02
CA LEU A 527 -27.18 -18.53 -4.91
C LEU A 527 -28.14 -19.67 -5.23
N ALA A 528 -27.62 -20.86 -5.53
CA ALA A 528 -28.44 -22.02 -5.84
C ALA A 528 -29.32 -22.42 -4.66
N VAL A 529 -28.77 -22.46 -3.44
CA VAL A 529 -29.53 -22.74 -2.21
C VAL A 529 -30.64 -21.71 -2.01
N ALA A 530 -30.36 -20.43 -2.18
CA ALA A 530 -31.35 -19.37 -2.02
C ALA A 530 -32.46 -19.44 -3.08
N TYR A 531 -32.13 -19.71 -4.34
CA TYR A 531 -33.12 -19.91 -5.39
C TYR A 531 -33.97 -21.17 -5.20
N GLN A 532 -33.37 -22.26 -4.71
CA GLN A 532 -34.10 -23.49 -4.38
C GLN A 532 -35.10 -23.25 -3.26
N ALA A 533 -34.72 -22.49 -2.23
CA ALA A 533 -35.62 -22.15 -1.12
C ALA A 533 -36.81 -21.29 -1.56
N LEU A 534 -36.65 -20.47 -2.62
CA LEU A 534 -37.75 -19.70 -3.26
C LEU A 534 -38.55 -20.53 -4.26
N GLY A 535 -38.23 -21.80 -4.49
CA GLY A 535 -38.90 -22.65 -5.49
C GLY A 535 -38.48 -22.36 -6.95
N ALA A 536 -37.49 -21.53 -7.17
CA ALA A 536 -36.96 -21.19 -8.50
C ALA A 536 -35.94 -22.26 -8.97
N HIS A 537 -36.42 -23.50 -9.15
CA HIS A 537 -35.59 -24.68 -9.39
C HIS A 537 -34.68 -24.58 -10.62
N GLU A 538 -35.13 -23.96 -11.70
CA GLU A 538 -34.31 -23.81 -12.93
C GLU A 538 -33.07 -22.92 -12.66
N MET A 539 -33.26 -21.83 -11.91
CA MET A 539 -32.15 -20.98 -11.51
C MET A 539 -31.20 -21.69 -10.53
N ALA A 540 -31.77 -22.49 -9.61
CA ALA A 540 -30.98 -23.30 -8.68
C ALA A 540 -30.09 -24.30 -9.45
N LEU A 541 -30.67 -25.06 -10.39
CA LEU A 541 -29.95 -26.00 -11.25
C LEU A 541 -28.83 -25.32 -12.07
N PHE A 542 -29.12 -24.14 -12.64
CA PHE A 542 -28.12 -23.36 -13.36
C PHE A 542 -26.91 -23.05 -12.48
N HIS A 543 -27.15 -22.55 -11.28
CA HIS A 543 -26.07 -22.18 -10.36
C HIS A 543 -25.34 -23.40 -9.77
N TYR A 544 -26.03 -24.51 -9.45
CA TYR A 544 -25.37 -25.74 -9.02
C TYR A 544 -24.47 -26.33 -10.11
N ARG A 545 -24.90 -26.31 -11.39
CA ARG A 545 -24.06 -26.75 -12.51
C ARG A 545 -22.83 -25.86 -12.69
N ALA A 546 -22.97 -24.54 -12.52
CA ALA A 546 -21.84 -23.62 -12.55
C ALA A 546 -20.85 -23.92 -11.41
N HIS A 547 -21.34 -24.17 -10.19
CA HIS A 547 -20.52 -24.60 -9.04
C HIS A 547 -19.75 -25.90 -9.36
N LEU A 548 -20.44 -26.91 -9.89
CA LEU A 548 -19.83 -28.19 -10.26
C LEU A 548 -18.71 -28.02 -11.29
N ASN A 549 -18.95 -27.23 -12.33
CA ASN A 549 -17.96 -27.01 -13.38
C ASN A 549 -16.69 -26.32 -12.83
N ILE A 550 -16.86 -25.29 -11.98
CA ILE A 550 -15.73 -24.59 -11.39
C ILE A 550 -14.98 -25.48 -10.40
N ALA A 551 -15.69 -26.28 -9.58
CA ALA A 551 -15.07 -27.23 -8.66
C ALA A 551 -14.19 -28.25 -9.42
N ARG A 552 -14.65 -28.75 -10.57
CA ARG A 552 -13.87 -29.62 -11.46
C ARG A 552 -12.64 -28.93 -12.06
N GLU A 553 -12.78 -27.68 -12.51
CA GLU A 553 -11.64 -26.89 -12.99
C GLU A 553 -10.57 -26.75 -11.92
N LEU A 554 -10.99 -26.51 -10.67
CA LEU A 554 -10.10 -26.31 -9.52
C LEU A 554 -9.59 -27.64 -8.92
N LYS A 555 -10.11 -28.78 -9.37
CA LYS A 555 -9.87 -30.11 -8.77
C LYS A 555 -10.24 -30.13 -7.29
N ASP A 556 -11.26 -29.38 -6.91
CA ASP A 556 -11.82 -29.36 -5.56
C ASP A 556 -12.82 -30.51 -5.40
N THR A 557 -12.33 -31.66 -4.88
CA THR A 557 -13.15 -32.86 -4.68
C THR A 557 -14.27 -32.65 -3.68
N ALA A 558 -14.06 -31.85 -2.63
CA ALA A 558 -15.08 -31.52 -1.65
C ALA A 558 -16.19 -30.65 -2.24
N GLY A 559 -15.82 -29.60 -3.00
CA GLY A 559 -16.75 -28.75 -3.74
C GLY A 559 -17.52 -29.52 -4.81
N GLU A 560 -16.86 -30.41 -5.54
CA GLU A 560 -17.51 -31.31 -6.53
C GLU A 560 -18.55 -32.23 -5.86
N ALA A 561 -18.18 -32.88 -4.77
CA ALA A 561 -19.08 -33.72 -4.02
C ALA A 561 -20.31 -32.96 -3.50
N CYS A 562 -20.11 -31.79 -2.92
CA CYS A 562 -21.17 -30.89 -2.46
C CYS A 562 -22.13 -30.50 -3.60
N ALA A 563 -21.58 -30.11 -4.74
CA ALA A 563 -22.39 -29.71 -5.91
C ALA A 563 -23.20 -30.88 -6.47
N LEU A 564 -22.62 -32.08 -6.55
CA LEU A 564 -23.31 -33.29 -7.02
C LEU A 564 -24.45 -33.67 -6.08
N LEU A 565 -24.24 -33.67 -4.77
CA LEU A 565 -25.28 -33.95 -3.78
C LEU A 565 -26.43 -32.96 -3.90
N ASN A 566 -26.15 -31.66 -4.03
CA ASN A 566 -27.16 -30.62 -4.15
C ASN A 566 -27.94 -30.70 -5.48
N LEU A 567 -27.29 -31.05 -6.60
CA LEU A 567 -27.95 -31.32 -7.87
C LEU A 567 -28.91 -32.52 -7.76
N GLY A 568 -28.45 -33.62 -7.15
CA GLY A 568 -29.30 -34.78 -6.86
C GLY A 568 -30.51 -34.42 -6.01
N ASN A 569 -30.32 -33.67 -4.93
CA ASN A 569 -31.41 -33.22 -4.05
C ASN A 569 -32.39 -32.29 -4.80
N CYS A 570 -31.89 -31.38 -5.65
CA CYS A 570 -32.74 -30.48 -6.42
C CYS A 570 -33.62 -31.24 -7.44
N HIS A 571 -33.07 -32.21 -8.17
CA HIS A 571 -33.86 -33.09 -9.05
C HIS A 571 -34.83 -33.99 -8.28
N SER A 572 -34.41 -34.53 -7.14
CA SER A 572 -35.26 -35.35 -6.28
C SER A 572 -36.46 -34.55 -5.75
N SER A 573 -36.29 -33.32 -5.32
CA SER A 573 -37.39 -32.46 -4.85
C SER A 573 -38.42 -32.14 -5.95
N ARG A 574 -38.05 -32.29 -7.22
CA ARG A 574 -38.92 -32.16 -8.39
C ARG A 574 -39.55 -33.50 -8.84
N ALA A 575 -39.31 -34.57 -8.06
CA ALA A 575 -39.68 -35.96 -8.44
C ALA A 575 -39.04 -36.44 -9.77
N GLU A 576 -37.92 -35.81 -10.18
CA GLU A 576 -37.15 -36.22 -11.36
C GLU A 576 -36.08 -37.25 -11.00
N PHE A 577 -36.51 -38.39 -10.43
CA PHE A 577 -35.65 -39.43 -9.87
C PHE A 577 -34.63 -40.02 -10.84
N ALA A 578 -35.05 -40.20 -12.11
CA ALA A 578 -34.16 -40.70 -13.17
C ALA A 578 -32.96 -39.75 -13.45
N GLN A 579 -33.13 -38.46 -13.19
CA GLN A 579 -32.08 -37.47 -13.35
C GLN A 579 -31.26 -37.30 -12.06
N ALA A 580 -31.85 -37.57 -10.89
CA ALA A 580 -31.16 -37.46 -9.60
C ALA A 580 -30.15 -38.61 -9.38
N VAL A 581 -30.48 -39.85 -9.81
CA VAL A 581 -29.66 -41.06 -9.60
C VAL A 581 -28.21 -40.90 -10.06
N PRO A 582 -27.90 -40.43 -11.30
CA PRO A 582 -26.52 -40.30 -11.74
C PRO A 582 -25.68 -39.31 -10.91
N TYR A 583 -26.30 -38.26 -10.35
CA TYR A 583 -25.61 -37.34 -9.45
C TYR A 583 -25.25 -37.99 -8.11
N TYR A 584 -26.15 -38.77 -7.54
CA TYR A 584 -25.87 -39.50 -6.29
C TYR A 584 -24.84 -40.62 -6.48
N GLU A 585 -24.85 -41.33 -7.63
CA GLU A 585 -23.83 -42.33 -7.96
C GLU A 585 -22.44 -41.68 -8.06
N ASN A 586 -22.32 -40.58 -8.76
CA ASN A 586 -21.05 -39.84 -8.87
C ASN A 586 -20.59 -39.30 -7.50
N TYR A 587 -21.52 -38.78 -6.67
CA TYR A 587 -21.22 -38.38 -5.30
C TYR A 587 -20.68 -39.57 -4.47
N LEU A 588 -21.32 -40.73 -4.54
CA LEU A 588 -20.90 -41.92 -3.84
C LEU A 588 -19.49 -42.38 -4.26
N MET A 589 -19.21 -42.37 -5.56
CA MET A 589 -17.88 -42.72 -6.07
C MET A 589 -16.79 -41.77 -5.54
N LEU A 590 -17.06 -40.47 -5.48
CA LEU A 590 -16.11 -39.49 -4.93
C LEU A 590 -15.93 -39.64 -3.40
N SER A 591 -16.94 -40.09 -2.67
CA SER A 591 -16.86 -40.27 -1.22
C SER A 591 -16.12 -41.53 -0.78
N GLN A 592 -15.86 -42.47 -1.71
CA GLN A 592 -15.12 -43.70 -1.46
C GLN A 592 -13.60 -43.56 -1.72
N VAL A 593 -13.18 -42.48 -2.36
CA VAL A 593 -11.79 -42.12 -2.62
C VAL A 593 -11.29 -41.18 -1.54
#